data_98ebc7086a8e803f83d58095807decba
#
_entry.id   98ebc7086a8e803f83d58095807decba
#
_cell.length_a   1.000
_cell.length_b   1.000
_cell.length_c   1.000
_cell.angle_alpha   90.00
_cell.angle_beta   90.00
_cell.angle_gamma   90.00
#
_symmetry.space_group_name_H-M   'P 1'
#
loop_
_entity.id
_entity.type
_entity.pdbx_description
1 polymer ?
#
loop_
_entity_poly.entity_id
_entity_poly.type
_entity_poly.pdbx_seq_one_letter_code
_entity_poly.pdbx_strand_id
1 'polypeptide(L)'
;ILVHMWACTVTGSPKPVAMQTIENLENSPRRWYSGCVGFLWFNGYASTGMTLRTIHLEKGLATVRAGATLLYDSDPAAEERETRIKASAFLEATLGQKKKEKSQEPSLLSEGKGKKVLFVDHHDSFVHTLASYVRQTGADVTTLRSGFPHQMLDDQKPDLLFLSPGPGRPGEKGVPELVGAAVERGIPVFGVCLGHQGIAEHFGGRLNTFDTPYHGKPSRIKHHGQTIFKEIPNPFKAGRYHSL
;
A
#
# COMPACT_ATOMS: atom_id res chain seq x y z
N ILE A 1 -24.94 7.60 3.18
CA ILE A 1 -23.95 7.14 2.19
C ILE A 1 -23.32 8.34 1.49
N LEU A 2 -24.10 9.19 0.80
CA LEU A 2 -23.55 10.31 -0.01
C LEU A 2 -22.65 11.27 0.80
N VAL A 3 -22.96 11.57 2.05
CA VAL A 3 -22.15 12.44 2.92
C VAL A 3 -20.77 11.84 3.23
N HIS A 4 -20.68 10.52 3.27
CA HIS A 4 -19.42 9.80 3.56
C HIS A 4 -18.67 9.35 2.29
N MET A 5 -19.32 9.39 1.13
CA MET A 5 -18.67 9.14 -0.15
C MET A 5 -17.67 10.25 -0.45
N TRP A 6 -16.75 10.00 -1.36
CA TRP A 6 -15.61 10.86 -1.69
C TRP A 6 -14.67 11.10 -0.50
N ALA A 7 -13.66 10.23 -0.41
CA ALA A 7 -12.65 10.33 0.63
C ALA A 7 -11.99 11.71 0.66
N CYS A 8 -11.67 12.21 1.85
CA CYS A 8 -10.99 13.51 2.03
C CYS A 8 -9.67 13.61 1.26
N THR A 9 -9.02 12.49 1.00
CA THR A 9 -7.81 12.40 0.17
C THR A 9 -7.97 13.04 -1.22
N VAL A 10 -9.19 13.05 -1.75
CA VAL A 10 -9.47 13.59 -3.10
C VAL A 10 -10.37 14.81 -3.10
N THR A 11 -10.99 15.12 -1.97
CA THR A 11 -11.86 16.29 -1.82
C THR A 11 -11.25 17.35 -0.90
N GLY A 12 -10.57 16.95 0.15
CA GLY A 12 -10.03 17.84 1.17
C GLY A 12 -10.93 17.99 2.40
N SER A 13 -10.45 18.79 3.35
CA SER A 13 -11.12 19.06 4.63
C SER A 13 -10.97 20.54 5.00
N PRO A 14 -12.04 21.22 5.46
CA PRO A 14 -13.43 20.76 5.62
C PRO A 14 -14.10 20.49 4.27
N LYS A 15 -14.77 19.34 4.16
CA LYS A 15 -15.26 18.82 2.87
C LYS A 15 -16.11 19.81 2.06
N PRO A 16 -17.12 20.49 2.62
CA PRO A 16 -17.95 21.42 1.82
C PRO A 16 -17.14 22.58 1.22
N VAL A 17 -16.22 23.15 2.01
CA VAL A 17 -15.36 24.25 1.57
C VAL A 17 -14.38 23.76 0.51
N ALA A 18 -13.75 22.62 0.72
CA ALA A 18 -12.80 22.04 -0.23
C ALA A 18 -13.47 21.68 -1.56
N MET A 19 -14.67 21.10 -1.54
CA MET A 19 -15.43 20.79 -2.74
C MET A 19 -15.82 22.07 -3.51
N GLN A 20 -16.25 23.12 -2.81
CA GLN A 20 -16.57 24.41 -3.44
C GLN A 20 -15.31 25.03 -4.06
N THR A 21 -14.17 24.93 -3.39
CA THR A 21 -12.88 25.41 -3.89
C THR A 21 -12.46 24.66 -5.17
N ILE A 22 -12.63 23.35 -5.19
CA ILE A 22 -12.37 22.52 -6.37
C ILE A 22 -13.24 22.94 -7.53
N GLU A 23 -14.54 23.11 -7.30
CA GLU A 23 -15.51 23.53 -8.35
C GLU A 23 -15.15 24.91 -8.93
N ASN A 24 -14.65 25.81 -8.09
CA ASN A 24 -14.25 27.17 -8.51
C ASN A 24 -12.93 27.20 -9.28
N LEU A 25 -12.00 26.28 -9.00
CA LEU A 25 -10.63 26.30 -9.54
C LEU A 25 -10.41 25.36 -10.71
N GLU A 26 -11.11 24.23 -10.76
CA GLU A 26 -10.92 23.27 -11.85
C GLU A 26 -11.70 23.67 -13.10
N ASN A 27 -11.00 23.72 -14.23
CA ASN A 27 -11.56 24.15 -15.51
C ASN A 27 -12.39 23.07 -16.25
N SER A 28 -12.51 21.89 -15.70
CA SER A 28 -13.25 20.77 -16.29
C SER A 28 -13.81 19.83 -15.23
N PRO A 29 -14.99 19.24 -15.48
CA PRO A 29 -15.61 18.33 -14.53
C PRO A 29 -14.74 17.09 -14.29
N ARG A 30 -14.71 16.62 -13.05
CA ARG A 30 -13.91 15.45 -12.66
C ARG A 30 -14.42 14.14 -13.23
N ARG A 31 -15.69 14.06 -13.57
CA ARG A 31 -16.37 12.85 -14.08
C ARG A 31 -16.10 11.66 -13.17
N TRP A 32 -15.38 10.64 -13.68
CA TRP A 32 -15.03 9.44 -12.91
C TRP A 32 -13.93 9.66 -11.86
N TYR A 33 -13.07 10.65 -12.06
CA TYR A 33 -11.96 10.93 -11.14
C TYR A 33 -12.48 11.35 -9.78
N SER A 34 -11.94 10.77 -8.73
CA SER A 34 -12.35 10.91 -7.33
C SER A 34 -13.80 10.48 -7.01
N GLY A 35 -14.47 9.83 -7.94
CA GLY A 35 -15.74 9.18 -7.69
C GLY A 35 -15.57 7.87 -6.91
N CYS A 36 -16.64 7.10 -6.85
CA CYS A 36 -16.56 5.74 -6.32
C CYS A 36 -17.29 4.75 -7.24
N VAL A 37 -16.81 3.53 -7.23
CA VAL A 37 -17.44 2.36 -7.85
C VAL A 37 -17.60 1.29 -6.78
N GLY A 38 -18.70 0.55 -6.82
CA GLY A 38 -18.90 -0.48 -5.82
C GLY A 38 -20.20 -1.23 -5.95
N PHE A 39 -20.47 -2.03 -4.94
CA PHE A 39 -21.64 -2.87 -4.83
C PHE A 39 -22.46 -2.49 -3.62
N LEU A 40 -23.77 -2.45 -3.80
CA LEU A 40 -24.76 -2.32 -2.75
C LEU A 40 -25.61 -3.60 -2.76
N TRP A 41 -25.57 -4.35 -1.68
CA TRP A 41 -26.38 -5.57 -1.54
C TRP A 41 -27.72 -5.24 -0.88
N PHE A 42 -28.74 -5.97 -1.25
CA PHE A 42 -30.09 -5.80 -0.67
C PHE A 42 -30.20 -6.15 0.80
N ASN A 43 -29.18 -6.82 1.38
CA ASN A 43 -29.07 -7.09 2.81
C ASN A 43 -28.44 -5.91 3.61
N GLY A 44 -28.22 -4.76 2.96
CA GLY A 44 -27.63 -3.57 3.59
C GLY A 44 -26.10 -3.50 3.58
N TYR A 45 -25.41 -4.53 3.06
CA TYR A 45 -23.96 -4.48 2.91
C TYR A 45 -23.58 -3.58 1.72
N ALA A 46 -22.53 -2.78 1.89
CA ALA A 46 -21.98 -1.92 0.86
C ALA A 46 -20.45 -2.05 0.81
N SER A 47 -19.90 -2.15 -0.38
CA SER A 47 -18.45 -2.10 -0.61
C SER A 47 -18.18 -1.16 -1.76
N THR A 48 -17.34 -0.16 -1.52
CA THR A 48 -17.01 0.86 -2.53
C THR A 48 -15.50 1.07 -2.61
N GLY A 49 -15.00 1.28 -3.82
CA GLY A 49 -13.63 1.67 -4.11
C GLY A 49 -13.59 3.05 -4.74
N MET A 50 -12.56 3.82 -4.42
CA MET A 50 -12.33 5.13 -5.00
C MET A 50 -11.77 5.02 -6.42
N THR A 51 -12.30 5.78 -7.36
CA THR A 51 -11.80 5.83 -8.74
C THR A 51 -10.63 6.80 -8.85
N LEU A 52 -9.44 6.23 -8.75
CA LEU A 52 -8.15 6.88 -8.98
C LEU A 52 -7.34 6.09 -9.99
N ARG A 53 -6.35 6.74 -10.59
CA ARG A 53 -5.43 6.07 -11.52
C ARG A 53 -6.16 5.26 -12.59
N THR A 54 -7.16 5.89 -13.18
CA THR A 54 -8.07 5.30 -14.15
C THR A 54 -7.91 6.01 -15.49
N ILE A 55 -7.97 5.25 -16.59
CA ILE A 55 -8.05 5.78 -17.94
C ILE A 55 -9.53 5.74 -18.37
N HIS A 56 -10.04 6.84 -18.79
CA HIS A 56 -11.36 6.91 -19.43
C HIS A 56 -11.21 6.88 -20.96
N LEU A 57 -11.78 5.86 -21.57
CA LEU A 57 -11.76 5.68 -23.02
C LEU A 57 -13.16 5.95 -23.58
N GLU A 58 -13.29 6.98 -24.40
CA GLU A 58 -14.54 7.31 -25.06
C GLU A 58 -14.26 7.75 -26.50
N LYS A 59 -14.92 7.12 -27.46
CA LYS A 59 -14.85 7.48 -28.89
C LYS A 59 -13.41 7.62 -29.43
N GLY A 60 -12.53 6.72 -29.01
CA GLY A 60 -11.12 6.72 -29.41
C GLY A 60 -10.24 7.73 -28.66
N LEU A 61 -10.79 8.49 -27.74
CA LEU A 61 -10.02 9.40 -26.88
C LEU A 61 -9.75 8.77 -25.52
N ALA A 62 -8.48 8.74 -25.13
CA ALA A 62 -8.05 8.33 -23.80
C ALA A 62 -7.83 9.56 -22.92
N THR A 63 -8.54 9.63 -21.80
CA THR A 63 -8.39 10.72 -20.82
C THR A 63 -7.85 10.18 -19.52
N VAL A 64 -6.77 10.79 -19.02
CA VAL A 64 -6.19 10.51 -17.72
C VAL A 64 -6.28 11.76 -16.87
N ARG A 65 -6.77 11.61 -15.63
CA ARG A 65 -6.77 12.70 -14.66
C ARG A 65 -5.93 12.29 -13.44
N ALA A 66 -5.03 13.18 -13.02
CA ALA A 66 -4.25 13.05 -11.82
C ALA A 66 -4.34 14.34 -11.02
N GLY A 67 -4.20 14.25 -9.71
CA GLY A 67 -4.22 15.38 -8.80
C GLY A 67 -3.24 15.20 -7.66
N ALA A 68 -2.96 16.30 -6.97
CA ALA A 68 -2.16 16.35 -5.75
C ALA A 68 -3.03 16.80 -4.58
N THR A 69 -2.59 16.48 -3.37
CA THR A 69 -3.20 16.98 -2.14
C THR A 69 -2.42 18.21 -1.69
N LEU A 70 -3.08 19.36 -1.71
CA LEU A 70 -2.45 20.61 -1.31
C LEU A 70 -2.62 20.81 0.20
N LEU A 71 -1.52 21.08 0.86
CA LEU A 71 -1.42 21.46 2.27
C LEU A 71 -0.87 22.90 2.37
N TYR A 72 -0.92 23.45 3.56
CA TYR A 72 -0.46 24.83 3.80
C TYR A 72 1.01 25.06 3.40
N ASP A 73 1.85 24.07 3.59
CA ASP A 73 3.28 24.08 3.30
C ASP A 73 3.66 23.35 1.99
N SER A 74 2.68 23.02 1.15
CA SER A 74 2.95 22.43 -0.16
C SER A 74 3.68 23.40 -1.08
N ASP A 75 4.73 22.92 -1.75
CA ASP A 75 5.39 23.63 -2.84
C ASP A 75 4.62 23.41 -4.15
N PRO A 76 4.06 24.45 -4.79
CA PRO A 76 3.20 24.30 -5.97
C PRO A 76 3.90 23.58 -7.13
N ALA A 77 5.20 23.82 -7.33
CA ALA A 77 5.96 23.21 -8.41
C ALA A 77 6.26 21.72 -8.14
N ALA A 78 6.43 21.35 -6.88
CA ALA A 78 6.58 19.95 -6.49
C ALA A 78 5.27 19.18 -6.67
N GLU A 79 4.15 19.74 -6.27
CA GLU A 79 2.83 19.14 -6.41
C GLU A 79 2.45 18.98 -7.89
N GLU A 80 2.74 19.98 -8.72
CA GLU A 80 2.52 19.89 -10.17
C GLU A 80 3.37 18.78 -10.79
N ARG A 81 4.64 18.66 -10.44
CA ARG A 81 5.50 17.55 -10.88
C ARG A 81 4.95 16.20 -10.45
N GLU A 82 4.41 16.09 -9.24
CA GLU A 82 3.79 14.86 -8.75
C GLU A 82 2.58 14.46 -9.60
N THR A 83 1.73 15.41 -10.00
CA THR A 83 0.59 15.10 -10.88
C THR A 83 1.05 14.56 -12.23
N ARG A 84 2.11 15.11 -12.81
CA ARG A 84 2.70 14.63 -14.07
C ARG A 84 3.24 13.21 -13.94
N ILE A 85 3.96 12.92 -12.85
CA ILE A 85 4.49 11.59 -12.56
C ILE A 85 3.35 10.58 -12.40
N LYS A 86 2.27 10.96 -11.69
CA LYS A 86 1.08 10.11 -11.52
C LYS A 86 0.37 9.81 -12.85
N ALA A 87 0.40 10.72 -13.81
CA ALA A 87 -0.22 10.56 -15.11
C ALA A 87 0.68 9.82 -16.12
N SER A 88 2.01 9.92 -16.01
CA SER A 88 2.97 9.47 -17.02
C SER A 88 2.82 7.99 -17.38
N ALA A 89 2.68 7.12 -16.38
CA ALA A 89 2.56 5.68 -16.59
C ALA A 89 1.34 5.31 -17.46
N PHE A 90 0.24 6.06 -17.32
CA PHE A 90 -0.97 5.84 -18.10
C PHE A 90 -0.82 6.40 -19.52
N LEU A 91 -0.19 7.55 -19.67
CA LEU A 91 0.10 8.14 -20.97
C LEU A 91 1.05 7.26 -21.77
N GLU A 92 2.09 6.74 -21.16
CA GLU A 92 3.02 5.78 -21.78
C GLU A 92 2.28 4.50 -22.24
N ALA A 93 1.41 3.97 -21.40
CA ALA A 93 0.62 2.78 -21.73
C ALA A 93 -0.36 3.01 -22.89
N THR A 94 -0.94 4.21 -23.01
CA THR A 94 -1.91 4.54 -24.07
C THR A 94 -1.25 4.92 -25.40
N LEU A 95 -0.09 5.55 -25.35
CA LEU A 95 0.64 5.98 -26.55
C LEU A 95 1.39 4.85 -27.23
N GLY A 96 1.37 3.64 -26.67
CA GLY A 96 2.06 2.48 -27.24
C GLY A 96 3.58 2.70 -27.36
N GLN A 97 4.12 3.69 -26.67
CA GLN A 97 5.56 3.88 -26.61
C GLN A 97 6.13 2.63 -25.93
N LYS A 98 6.78 1.78 -26.74
CA LYS A 98 7.67 0.77 -26.18
C LYS A 98 8.52 1.50 -25.16
N LYS A 99 8.47 1.06 -23.90
CA LYS A 99 9.43 1.49 -22.90
C LYS A 99 10.76 1.64 -23.61
N LYS A 100 11.32 2.87 -23.64
CA LYS A 100 12.76 3.01 -23.83
C LYS A 100 13.35 2.00 -22.90
N GLU A 101 14.20 1.12 -23.42
CA GLU A 101 14.84 0.08 -22.64
C GLU A 101 15.14 0.65 -21.29
N LYS A 102 14.49 0.08 -20.28
CA LYS A 102 14.68 0.48 -18.89
C LYS A 102 16.20 0.59 -18.73
N SER A 103 16.67 1.76 -18.32
CA SER A 103 17.92 1.81 -17.59
C SER A 103 17.88 0.66 -16.62
N GLN A 104 18.59 -0.42 -16.91
CA GLN A 104 18.65 -1.72 -16.24
C GLN A 104 17.69 -1.79 -15.05
N GLU A 105 16.49 -2.36 -15.27
CA GLU A 105 15.78 -2.90 -14.11
C GLU A 105 16.83 -3.72 -13.39
N PRO A 106 17.02 -3.52 -12.08
CA PRO A 106 17.85 -4.45 -11.35
C PRO A 106 17.29 -5.81 -11.76
N SER A 107 18.16 -6.65 -12.34
CA SER A 107 17.80 -7.98 -12.84
C SER A 107 16.80 -8.54 -11.88
N LEU A 108 15.59 -8.86 -12.36
CA LEU A 108 14.54 -9.42 -11.52
C LEU A 108 15.24 -10.44 -10.64
N LEU A 109 15.31 -10.13 -9.35
CA LEU A 109 16.05 -10.96 -8.42
C LEU A 109 15.44 -12.34 -8.56
N SER A 110 16.16 -13.28 -9.14
CA SER A 110 15.67 -14.66 -9.33
C SER A 110 15.75 -15.47 -8.02
N GLU A 111 16.10 -14.82 -6.94
CA GLU A 111 16.33 -15.41 -5.62
C GLU A 111 15.06 -16.01 -5.00
N GLY A 112 13.89 -15.49 -5.39
CA GLY A 112 12.60 -16.07 -5.02
C GLY A 112 12.13 -17.23 -5.90
N LYS A 113 12.85 -17.57 -6.97
CA LYS A 113 12.43 -18.62 -7.91
C LYS A 113 12.32 -19.98 -7.21
N GLY A 114 11.15 -20.61 -7.33
CA GLY A 114 10.85 -21.88 -6.67
C GLY A 114 10.52 -21.75 -5.17
N LYS A 115 10.48 -20.53 -4.61
CA LYS A 115 10.06 -20.27 -3.24
C LYS A 115 8.58 -19.96 -3.17
N LYS A 116 7.91 -20.50 -2.17
CA LYS A 116 6.50 -20.25 -1.85
C LYS A 116 6.39 -19.23 -0.73
N VAL A 117 5.71 -18.13 -0.98
CA VAL A 117 5.46 -17.11 0.04
C VAL A 117 3.97 -17.07 0.36
N LEU A 118 3.64 -17.31 1.62
CA LEU A 118 2.29 -17.08 2.11
C LEU A 118 2.18 -15.65 2.61
N PHE A 119 1.45 -14.84 1.87
CA PHE A 119 1.22 -13.43 2.15
C PHE A 119 -0.09 -13.25 2.91
N VAL A 120 -0.03 -12.75 4.13
CA VAL A 120 -1.21 -12.53 4.99
C VAL A 120 -1.72 -11.11 4.84
N ASP A 121 -2.97 -10.97 4.42
CA ASP A 121 -3.65 -9.70 4.27
C ASP A 121 -4.41 -9.32 5.55
N HIS A 122 -3.94 -8.30 6.25
CA HIS A 122 -4.59 -7.72 7.44
C HIS A 122 -5.50 -6.52 7.12
N HIS A 123 -6.17 -6.55 5.96
CA HIS A 123 -7.11 -5.52 5.52
C HIS A 123 -6.46 -4.17 5.18
N ASP A 124 -5.29 -4.21 4.55
CA ASP A 124 -4.56 -3.03 4.12
C ASP A 124 -4.63 -2.82 2.61
N SER A 125 -4.66 -1.56 2.17
CA SER A 125 -4.73 -1.20 0.75
C SER A 125 -3.43 -1.49 -0.02
N PHE A 126 -2.30 -1.61 0.65
CA PHE A 126 -0.99 -1.87 0.04
C PHE A 126 -0.66 -3.36 -0.13
N VAL A 127 -1.51 -4.26 0.36
CA VAL A 127 -1.30 -5.71 0.31
C VAL A 127 -0.92 -6.19 -1.09
N HIS A 128 -1.72 -5.84 -2.10
CA HIS A 128 -1.45 -6.27 -3.47
C HIS A 128 -0.18 -5.66 -4.07
N THR A 129 0.16 -4.44 -3.69
CA THR A 129 1.41 -3.78 -4.10
C THR A 129 2.61 -4.49 -3.51
N LEU A 130 2.59 -4.78 -2.21
CA LEU A 130 3.66 -5.52 -1.53
C LEU A 130 3.79 -6.95 -2.06
N ALA A 131 2.66 -7.65 -2.24
CA ALA A 131 2.66 -8.98 -2.84
C ALA A 131 3.21 -8.98 -4.28
N SER A 132 2.98 -7.90 -5.04
CA SER A 132 3.57 -7.73 -6.37
C SER A 132 5.08 -7.55 -6.30
N TYR A 133 5.62 -6.80 -5.33
CA TYR A 133 7.07 -6.70 -5.14
C TYR A 133 7.70 -8.04 -4.80
N VAL A 134 7.04 -8.83 -3.95
CA VAL A 134 7.52 -10.19 -3.64
C VAL A 134 7.49 -11.09 -4.88
N ARG A 135 6.43 -11.04 -5.71
CA ARG A 135 6.37 -11.77 -6.98
C ARG A 135 7.48 -11.38 -7.97
N GLN A 136 7.92 -10.12 -7.94
CA GLN A 136 9.02 -9.66 -8.80
C GLN A 136 10.37 -10.32 -8.47
N THR A 137 10.51 -10.94 -7.31
CA THR A 137 11.67 -11.80 -6.99
C THR A 137 11.62 -13.17 -7.65
N GLY A 138 10.52 -13.50 -8.33
CA GLY A 138 10.29 -14.82 -8.91
C GLY A 138 9.61 -15.82 -7.97
N ALA A 139 9.21 -15.39 -6.76
CA ALA A 139 8.52 -16.24 -5.79
C ALA A 139 7.05 -16.51 -6.21
N ASP A 140 6.56 -17.70 -5.87
CA ASP A 140 5.14 -18.03 -5.92
C ASP A 140 4.45 -17.48 -4.68
N VAL A 141 3.53 -16.52 -4.85
CA VAL A 141 2.90 -15.80 -3.75
C VAL A 141 1.42 -16.10 -3.69
N THR A 142 1.02 -16.82 -2.64
CA THR A 142 -0.38 -17.02 -2.26
C THR A 142 -0.77 -15.97 -1.23
N THR A 143 -1.85 -15.23 -1.47
CA THR A 143 -2.37 -14.23 -0.54
C THR A 143 -3.63 -14.74 0.13
N LEU A 144 -3.62 -14.81 1.47
CA LEU A 144 -4.77 -15.17 2.28
C LEU A 144 -5.15 -14.02 3.23
N ARG A 145 -6.44 -13.85 3.44
CA ARG A 145 -6.96 -12.95 4.46
C ARG A 145 -6.63 -13.48 5.85
N SER A 146 -6.25 -12.59 6.79
CA SER A 146 -6.02 -12.96 8.18
C SER A 146 -7.21 -13.66 8.83
N GLY A 147 -6.95 -14.50 9.85
CA GLY A 147 -7.98 -15.28 10.52
C GLY A 147 -8.19 -16.69 9.96
N PHE A 148 -7.33 -17.17 9.06
CA PHE A 148 -7.33 -18.54 8.62
C PHE A 148 -6.81 -19.51 9.70
N PRO A 149 -7.23 -20.79 9.71
CA PRO A 149 -6.70 -21.79 10.65
C PRO A 149 -5.19 -22.00 10.45
N HIS A 150 -4.42 -22.10 11.55
CA HIS A 150 -2.97 -22.31 11.48
C HIS A 150 -2.57 -23.59 10.73
N GLN A 151 -3.48 -24.55 10.59
CA GLN A 151 -3.31 -25.74 9.74
C GLN A 151 -2.94 -25.39 8.30
N MET A 152 -3.36 -24.22 7.81
CA MET A 152 -2.99 -23.74 6.47
C MET A 152 -1.48 -23.58 6.27
N LEU A 153 -0.71 -23.39 7.34
CA LEU A 153 0.77 -23.36 7.27
C LEU A 153 1.31 -24.75 6.91
N ASP A 154 0.68 -25.81 7.42
CA ASP A 154 1.06 -27.20 7.12
C ASP A 154 0.63 -27.61 5.70
N ASP A 155 -0.53 -27.12 5.26
CA ASP A 155 -1.08 -27.42 3.94
C ASP A 155 -0.32 -26.69 2.83
N GLN A 156 -0.02 -25.40 3.02
CA GLN A 156 0.68 -24.56 2.03
C GLN A 156 2.20 -24.77 2.03
N LYS A 157 2.77 -25.16 3.18
CA LYS A 157 4.23 -25.32 3.40
C LYS A 157 5.05 -24.16 2.81
N PRO A 158 4.81 -22.93 3.24
CA PRO A 158 5.51 -21.78 2.68
C PRO A 158 6.97 -21.75 3.14
N ASP A 159 7.84 -21.30 2.26
CA ASP A 159 9.23 -20.97 2.59
C ASP A 159 9.36 -19.65 3.38
N LEU A 160 8.33 -18.80 3.33
CA LEU A 160 8.25 -17.53 4.03
C LEU A 160 6.80 -17.17 4.33
N LEU A 161 6.53 -16.78 5.56
CA LEU A 161 5.29 -16.10 5.96
C LEU A 161 5.51 -14.60 5.91
N PHE A 162 4.77 -13.89 5.07
CA PHE A 162 4.82 -12.44 4.94
C PHE A 162 3.57 -11.81 5.55
N LEU A 163 3.75 -10.94 6.55
CA LEU A 163 2.67 -10.28 7.28
C LEU A 163 2.52 -8.83 6.81
N SER A 164 1.36 -8.48 6.29
CA SER A 164 1.08 -7.15 5.74
C SER A 164 0.93 -6.07 6.83
N PRO A 165 0.97 -4.79 6.42
CA PRO A 165 0.35 -3.73 7.21
C PRO A 165 -1.12 -4.04 7.50
N GLY A 166 -1.72 -3.28 8.43
CA GLY A 166 -3.14 -3.39 8.73
C GLY A 166 -3.58 -2.40 9.80
N PRO A 167 -4.89 -2.17 9.94
CA PRO A 167 -5.45 -1.32 10.97
C PRO A 167 -5.55 -2.07 12.31
N GLY A 168 -5.53 -1.31 13.41
CA GLY A 168 -5.70 -1.82 14.78
C GLY A 168 -4.39 -2.30 15.40
N ARG A 169 -4.50 -3.14 16.43
CA ARG A 169 -3.35 -3.70 17.15
C ARG A 169 -3.08 -5.14 16.71
N PRO A 170 -1.83 -5.60 16.69
CA PRO A 170 -1.48 -6.95 16.25
C PRO A 170 -2.19 -8.05 17.06
N GLY A 171 -2.28 -7.91 18.40
CA GLY A 171 -2.96 -8.88 19.25
C GLY A 171 -4.45 -9.03 18.92
N GLU A 172 -5.14 -7.95 18.54
CA GLU A 172 -6.55 -7.99 18.10
C GLU A 172 -6.76 -8.76 16.79
N LYS A 173 -5.68 -8.94 16.03
CA LYS A 173 -5.68 -9.63 14.72
C LYS A 173 -5.05 -11.02 14.78
N GLY A 174 -4.69 -11.51 15.97
CA GLY A 174 -4.05 -12.81 16.14
C GLY A 174 -2.65 -12.90 15.50
N VAL A 175 -1.97 -11.76 15.30
CA VAL A 175 -0.67 -11.75 14.62
C VAL A 175 0.41 -12.40 15.47
N PRO A 176 0.54 -12.13 16.80
CA PRO A 176 1.54 -12.79 17.64
C PRO A 176 1.37 -14.32 17.67
N GLU A 177 0.13 -14.82 17.71
CA GLU A 177 -0.20 -16.25 17.70
C GLU A 177 0.18 -16.89 16.37
N LEU A 178 -0.09 -16.23 15.25
CA LEU A 178 0.30 -16.70 13.92
C LEU A 178 1.81 -16.74 13.76
N VAL A 179 2.53 -15.74 14.29
CA VAL A 179 4.00 -15.73 14.34
C VAL A 179 4.50 -16.94 15.12
N GLY A 180 3.93 -17.22 16.31
CA GLY A 180 4.26 -18.40 17.10
C GLY A 180 4.07 -19.69 16.33
N ALA A 181 2.92 -19.84 15.70
CA ALA A 181 2.63 -21.02 14.90
C ALA A 181 3.60 -21.23 13.72
N ALA A 182 4.09 -20.14 13.12
CA ALA A 182 5.09 -20.20 12.06
C ALA A 182 6.48 -20.57 12.61
N VAL A 183 6.88 -19.96 13.73
CA VAL A 183 8.17 -20.23 14.39
C VAL A 183 8.27 -21.70 14.83
N GLU A 184 7.21 -22.24 15.42
CA GLU A 184 7.14 -23.67 15.82
C GLU A 184 7.34 -24.62 14.63
N ARG A 185 6.97 -24.19 13.43
CA ARG A 185 7.14 -24.94 12.17
C ARG A 185 8.45 -24.64 11.45
N GLY A 186 9.32 -23.79 12.02
CA GLY A 186 10.55 -23.35 11.38
C GLY A 186 10.35 -22.51 10.14
N ILE A 187 9.16 -21.89 9.98
CA ILE A 187 8.84 -21.01 8.84
C ILE A 187 9.38 -19.61 9.15
N PRO A 188 10.29 -19.07 8.34
CA PRO A 188 10.74 -17.68 8.47
C PRO A 188 9.55 -16.71 8.36
N VAL A 189 9.58 -15.63 9.14
CA VAL A 189 8.53 -14.61 9.14
C VAL A 189 9.12 -13.25 8.81
N PHE A 190 8.46 -12.52 7.91
CA PHE A 190 8.76 -11.13 7.58
C PHE A 190 7.50 -10.28 7.77
N GLY A 191 7.62 -9.17 8.49
CA GLY A 191 6.48 -8.30 8.79
C GLY A 191 6.70 -6.84 8.40
N VAL A 192 5.65 -6.20 7.89
CA VAL A 192 5.63 -4.77 7.58
C VAL A 192 4.58 -4.11 8.46
N CYS A 193 4.93 -3.00 9.12
CA CYS A 193 4.04 -2.21 9.98
C CYS A 193 3.36 -3.10 11.05
N LEU A 194 2.06 -3.36 10.92
CA LEU A 194 1.31 -4.24 11.84
C LEU A 194 1.98 -5.63 11.98
N GLY A 195 2.41 -6.22 10.87
CA GLY A 195 3.11 -7.50 10.89
C GLY A 195 4.44 -7.44 11.64
N HIS A 196 5.23 -6.37 11.47
CA HIS A 196 6.46 -6.16 12.23
C HIS A 196 6.19 -5.95 13.72
N GLN A 197 5.15 -5.20 14.06
CA GLN A 197 4.72 -4.99 15.44
C GLN A 197 4.29 -6.32 16.10
N GLY A 198 3.55 -7.17 15.39
CA GLY A 198 3.16 -8.48 15.91
C GLY A 198 4.33 -9.44 16.12
N ILE A 199 5.36 -9.38 15.27
CA ILE A 199 6.62 -10.11 15.50
C ILE A 199 7.26 -9.61 16.80
N ALA A 200 7.36 -8.29 17.00
CA ALA A 200 7.93 -7.74 18.21
C ALA A 200 7.15 -8.17 19.47
N GLU A 201 5.82 -8.13 19.46
CA GLU A 201 4.99 -8.59 20.58
C GLU A 201 5.18 -10.07 20.87
N HIS A 202 5.24 -10.93 19.83
CA HIS A 202 5.50 -12.37 20.00
C HIS A 202 6.80 -12.65 20.77
N PHE A 203 7.86 -11.89 20.47
CA PHE A 203 9.15 -12.02 21.17
C PHE A 203 9.25 -11.18 22.45
N GLY A 204 8.13 -10.76 23.04
CA GLY A 204 8.06 -10.05 24.31
C GLY A 204 8.29 -8.55 24.24
N GLY A 205 8.33 -7.98 23.03
CA GLY A 205 8.33 -6.53 22.83
C GLY A 205 7.02 -5.88 23.29
N ARG A 206 7.08 -4.58 23.58
CA ARG A 206 5.90 -3.78 23.95
C ARG A 206 5.69 -2.67 22.95
N LEU A 207 4.44 -2.46 22.54
CA LEU A 207 4.03 -1.36 21.69
C LEU A 207 3.60 -0.17 22.53
N ASN A 208 4.18 0.98 22.25
CA ASN A 208 3.79 2.26 22.82
C ASN A 208 3.14 3.14 21.76
N THR A 209 2.13 3.91 22.18
CA THR A 209 1.52 4.92 21.31
C THR A 209 2.30 6.23 21.45
N PHE A 210 2.61 6.88 20.35
CA PHE A 210 3.19 8.22 20.38
C PHE A 210 2.12 9.26 20.71
N ASP A 211 2.48 10.28 21.49
CA ASP A 211 1.60 11.44 21.76
C ASP A 211 1.22 12.17 20.46
N THR A 212 2.10 12.17 19.48
CA THR A 212 1.86 12.75 18.16
C THR A 212 2.10 11.68 17.10
N PRO A 213 1.09 11.34 16.27
CA PRO A 213 1.25 10.36 15.20
C PRO A 213 2.29 10.80 14.16
N TYR A 214 3.09 9.85 13.69
CA TYR A 214 4.02 10.05 12.57
C TYR A 214 3.38 9.56 11.27
N HIS A 215 2.84 10.50 10.49
CA HIS A 215 2.20 10.16 9.22
C HIS A 215 2.81 11.00 8.09
N GLY A 216 3.33 10.33 7.06
CA GLY A 216 3.94 11.00 5.90
C GLY A 216 5.27 11.72 6.17
N LYS A 217 5.83 11.64 7.39
CA LYS A 217 7.07 12.33 7.75
C LYS A 217 8.29 11.42 7.52
N PRO A 218 9.36 11.92 6.88
CA PRO A 218 10.58 11.16 6.73
C PRO A 218 11.34 11.04 8.04
N SER A 219 11.94 9.87 8.27
CA SER A 219 12.88 9.64 9.38
C SER A 219 14.19 9.07 8.86
N ARG A 220 15.27 9.37 9.55
CA ARG A 220 16.58 8.75 9.28
C ARG A 220 16.67 7.43 10.01
N ILE A 221 16.82 6.36 9.27
CA ILE A 221 16.93 4.99 9.79
C ILE A 221 18.40 4.63 9.85
N LYS A 222 18.86 4.22 11.04
CA LYS A 222 20.19 3.64 11.25
C LYS A 222 20.05 2.12 11.38
N HIS A 223 21.01 1.38 10.86
CA HIS A 223 21.02 -0.09 10.89
C HIS A 223 22.46 -0.63 10.98
N HIS A 224 22.59 -1.94 11.17
CA HIS A 224 23.88 -2.61 11.33
C HIS A 224 24.56 -2.99 10.02
N GLY A 225 23.90 -2.79 8.86
CA GLY A 225 24.42 -3.19 7.56
C GLY A 225 24.47 -4.69 7.32
N GLN A 226 23.82 -5.47 8.17
CA GLN A 226 23.82 -6.94 8.08
C GLN A 226 22.47 -7.47 7.58
N THR A 227 22.47 -8.72 7.10
CA THR A 227 21.27 -9.43 6.65
C THR A 227 20.43 -8.62 5.65
N ILE A 228 19.18 -8.30 5.96
CA ILE A 228 18.26 -7.55 5.11
C ILE A 228 18.68 -6.08 4.86
N PHE A 229 19.66 -5.58 5.61
CA PHE A 229 20.19 -4.21 5.45
C PHE A 229 21.53 -4.17 4.71
N LYS A 230 22.01 -5.31 4.19
CA LYS A 230 23.23 -5.37 3.38
C LYS A 230 23.06 -4.49 2.13
N GLU A 231 24.09 -3.67 1.84
CA GLU A 231 24.13 -2.75 0.69
C GLU A 231 23.09 -1.59 0.74
N ILE A 232 22.34 -1.46 1.84
CA ILE A 232 21.48 -0.30 2.04
C ILE A 232 22.29 0.86 2.64
N PRO A 233 22.18 2.10 2.14
CA PRO A 233 22.87 3.25 2.72
C PRO A 233 22.56 3.42 4.20
N ASN A 234 23.58 3.70 5.03
CA ASN A 234 23.42 3.89 6.49
C ASN A 234 23.94 5.26 6.94
N PRO A 235 23.08 6.17 7.42
CA PRO A 235 21.62 6.06 7.52
C PRO A 235 20.90 6.30 6.20
N PHE A 236 19.70 5.74 6.04
CA PHE A 236 18.81 6.10 4.92
C PHE A 236 17.55 6.83 5.41
N LYS A 237 16.85 7.51 4.50
CA LYS A 237 15.57 8.15 4.79
C LYS A 237 14.42 7.21 4.42
N ALA A 238 13.46 7.05 5.33
CA ALA A 238 12.24 6.32 5.08
C ALA A 238 11.02 7.13 5.51
N GLY A 239 9.95 7.08 4.75
CA GLY A 239 8.65 7.61 5.14
C GLY A 239 8.02 6.77 6.24
N ARG A 240 7.46 7.41 7.25
CA ARG A 240 6.77 6.75 8.38
C ARG A 240 5.28 7.03 8.30
N TYR A 241 4.49 5.97 8.48
CA TYR A 241 3.02 6.01 8.41
C TYR A 241 2.45 5.15 9.53
N HIS A 242 2.64 5.57 10.79
CA HIS A 242 2.16 4.82 11.93
C HIS A 242 1.90 5.74 13.14
N SER A 243 1.06 5.28 14.06
CA SER A 243 0.74 5.94 15.34
C SER A 243 1.05 5.06 16.56
N LEU A 244 1.46 3.82 16.33
CA LEU A 244 1.98 2.88 17.33
C LEU A 244 3.47 2.69 17.12
#